data_f432df9e97acf44f41c79f11eb339507
#
_entry.id   f432df9e97acf44f41c79f11eb339507
#
_cell.length_a   1.000
_cell.length_b   1.000
_cell.length_c   1.000
_cell.angle_alpha   90.00
_cell.angle_beta   90.00
_cell.angle_gamma   90.00
#
_symmetry.space_group_name_H-M   'P 1'
#
loop_
_entity.id
_entity.type
_entity.pdbx_description
1 polymer ?
#
loop_
_entity_poly.entity_id
_entity_poly.type
_entity_poly.pdbx_seq_one_letter_code
_entity_poly.pdbx_strand_id
1 'polypeptide(L)'
;MLRIAAAEDLTALTRLRRAATGDSAEDAAGWLQRVAGLENILLLEKPGALPALMLAAVPVHYAHRKGIWFTGLAADKGVPADKLLPRLLEGALRAFAENGCDFAVMTPDTAADASHLADLGFKNLLPLRVVSKPIRRNLLAQAQFDSLTVRHLMERRLRCQPGCITLPETAMNEMMTQLYRRGLTVVSDRRGYGLYYTKGDTLQFIELQADNDHCADQLLQAAREKTGAENARVLLAENQTLYLGAGRRCGYGMIAFLHGEFPVTDVYFRMLL
;
A
#
# COMPACT_ATOMS: atom_id res chain seq x y z
N MET A 1 -11.72 -24.51 8.90
CA MET A 1 -10.39 -24.79 9.47
C MET A 1 -9.44 -23.70 8.99
N LEU A 2 -8.51 -23.23 9.83
CA LEU A 2 -7.49 -22.24 9.43
C LEU A 2 -6.28 -22.98 8.85
N ARG A 3 -5.81 -22.60 7.69
CA ARG A 3 -4.57 -23.11 7.06
C ARG A 3 -3.93 -22.08 6.13
N ILE A 4 -2.74 -22.37 5.69
CA ILE A 4 -2.04 -21.64 4.60
C ILE A 4 -2.54 -22.15 3.25
N ALA A 5 -2.57 -21.27 2.25
CA ALA A 5 -2.95 -21.63 0.89
C ALA A 5 -1.91 -22.56 0.24
N ALA A 6 -2.39 -23.45 -0.61
CA ALA A 6 -1.57 -24.32 -1.45
C ALA A 6 -1.82 -24.02 -2.94
N ALA A 7 -1.05 -24.64 -3.82
CA ALA A 7 -1.12 -24.36 -5.26
C ALA A 7 -2.53 -24.68 -5.86
N GLU A 8 -3.19 -25.70 -5.34
CA GLU A 8 -4.54 -26.11 -5.74
C GLU A 8 -5.61 -25.07 -5.41
N ASP A 9 -5.36 -24.17 -4.46
CA ASP A 9 -6.32 -23.14 -4.07
C ASP A 9 -6.35 -21.95 -5.05
N LEU A 10 -5.36 -21.79 -5.91
CA LEU A 10 -5.16 -20.59 -6.73
C LEU A 10 -6.42 -20.22 -7.52
N THR A 11 -7.13 -21.16 -8.09
CA THR A 11 -8.36 -20.90 -8.87
C THR A 11 -9.47 -20.32 -7.97
N ALA A 12 -9.68 -20.91 -6.79
CA ALA A 12 -10.69 -20.45 -5.84
C ALA A 12 -10.33 -19.07 -5.27
N LEU A 13 -9.06 -18.85 -4.93
CA LEU A 13 -8.54 -17.56 -4.44
C LEU A 13 -8.63 -16.47 -5.48
N THR A 14 -8.30 -16.76 -6.75
CA THR A 14 -8.47 -15.83 -7.86
C THR A 14 -9.92 -15.37 -7.97
N ARG A 15 -10.87 -16.28 -7.84
CA ARG A 15 -12.32 -15.96 -7.84
C ARG A 15 -12.68 -15.04 -6.66
N LEU A 16 -12.22 -15.36 -5.44
CA LEU A 16 -12.49 -14.55 -4.24
C LEU A 16 -11.95 -13.13 -4.40
N ARG A 17 -10.68 -13.01 -4.81
CA ARG A 17 -10.05 -11.71 -5.00
C ARG A 17 -10.77 -10.88 -6.07
N ARG A 18 -11.08 -11.47 -7.22
CA ARG A 18 -11.84 -10.78 -8.29
C ARG A 18 -13.18 -10.26 -7.81
N ALA A 19 -13.88 -11.04 -6.99
CA ALA A 19 -15.16 -10.63 -6.42
C ALA A 19 -15.03 -9.44 -5.47
N ALA A 20 -13.91 -9.34 -4.74
CA ALA A 20 -13.64 -8.26 -3.80
C ALA A 20 -13.07 -6.99 -4.48
N THR A 21 -12.22 -7.13 -5.49
CA THR A 21 -11.46 -6.00 -6.07
C THR A 21 -11.91 -5.56 -7.45
N GLY A 22 -12.62 -6.45 -8.19
CA GLY A 22 -12.93 -6.24 -9.60
C GLY A 22 -11.75 -6.47 -10.56
N ASP A 23 -10.64 -7.01 -10.08
CA ASP A 23 -9.45 -7.28 -10.88
C ASP A 23 -9.74 -8.25 -12.03
N SER A 24 -8.92 -8.18 -13.10
CA SER A 24 -8.88 -9.23 -14.13
C SER A 24 -8.43 -10.57 -13.53
N ALA A 25 -8.67 -11.67 -14.21
CA ALA A 25 -8.20 -12.98 -13.73
C ALA A 25 -6.65 -13.03 -13.67
N GLU A 26 -5.99 -12.42 -14.65
CA GLU A 26 -4.53 -12.34 -14.73
C GLU A 26 -3.95 -11.49 -13.58
N ASP A 27 -4.51 -10.29 -13.33
CA ASP A 27 -4.03 -9.42 -12.26
C ASP A 27 -4.29 -10.03 -10.88
N ALA A 28 -5.44 -10.66 -10.66
CA ALA A 28 -5.75 -11.35 -9.42
C ALA A 28 -4.79 -12.53 -9.15
N ALA A 29 -4.55 -13.39 -10.16
CA ALA A 29 -3.60 -14.49 -10.04
C ALA A 29 -2.16 -13.98 -9.85
N GLY A 30 -1.77 -12.96 -10.60
CA GLY A 30 -0.46 -12.31 -10.47
C GLY A 30 -0.23 -11.75 -9.07
N TRP A 31 -1.22 -11.08 -8.52
CA TRP A 31 -1.15 -10.56 -7.16
C TRP A 31 -1.00 -11.69 -6.12
N LEU A 32 -1.82 -12.75 -6.23
CA LEU A 32 -1.77 -13.89 -5.31
C LEU A 32 -0.42 -14.59 -5.32
N GLN A 33 0.17 -14.77 -6.51
CA GLN A 33 1.43 -15.50 -6.68
C GLN A 33 2.68 -14.65 -6.44
N ARG A 34 2.67 -13.38 -6.84
CA ARG A 34 3.89 -12.54 -6.89
C ARG A 34 3.90 -11.37 -5.90
N VAL A 35 2.73 -10.87 -5.48
CA VAL A 35 2.66 -9.86 -4.41
C VAL A 35 2.55 -10.53 -3.05
N ALA A 36 1.54 -11.38 -2.87
CA ALA A 36 1.31 -12.07 -1.60
C ALA A 36 2.26 -13.26 -1.41
N GLY A 37 2.39 -14.11 -2.43
CA GLY A 37 2.91 -15.47 -2.28
C GLY A 37 1.87 -16.40 -1.65
N LEU A 38 1.58 -17.56 -2.26
CA LEU A 38 0.56 -18.47 -1.73
C LEU A 38 0.88 -18.91 -0.31
N GLU A 39 2.16 -19.07 0.00
CA GLU A 39 2.69 -19.44 1.32
C GLU A 39 2.40 -18.40 2.42
N ASN A 40 2.02 -17.19 2.03
CA ASN A 40 1.67 -16.09 2.94
C ASN A 40 0.17 -15.81 2.98
N ILE A 41 -0.66 -16.66 2.36
CA ILE A 41 -2.11 -16.48 2.35
C ILE A 41 -2.76 -17.41 3.39
N LEU A 42 -3.41 -16.80 4.35
CA LEU A 42 -4.20 -17.46 5.37
C LEU A 42 -5.62 -17.71 4.85
N LEU A 43 -6.09 -18.92 4.98
CA LEU A 43 -7.42 -19.34 4.54
C LEU A 43 -8.28 -19.82 5.70
N LEU A 44 -9.54 -19.43 5.67
CA LEU A 44 -10.57 -20.05 6.46
C LEU A 44 -11.51 -20.84 5.54
N GLU A 45 -11.65 -22.13 5.79
CA GLU A 45 -12.50 -23.03 4.99
C GLU A 45 -13.90 -23.18 5.58
N LYS A 46 -14.90 -23.30 4.67
CA LYS A 46 -16.22 -23.86 5.01
C LYS A 46 -16.15 -25.39 5.13
N PRO A 47 -17.11 -26.03 5.82
CA PRO A 47 -17.31 -27.46 5.68
C PRO A 47 -17.52 -27.83 4.21
N GLY A 48 -16.66 -28.72 3.66
CA GLY A 48 -16.68 -29.08 2.23
C GLY A 48 -15.53 -28.54 1.40
N ALA A 49 -14.48 -28.02 2.06
CA ALA A 49 -13.15 -27.73 1.49
C ALA A 49 -13.02 -26.54 0.49
N LEU A 50 -13.98 -25.60 0.45
CA LEU A 50 -13.80 -24.39 -0.34
C LEU A 50 -13.36 -23.22 0.53
N PRO A 51 -12.37 -22.40 0.09
CA PRO A 51 -11.98 -21.20 0.79
C PRO A 51 -13.16 -20.24 0.97
N ALA A 52 -13.45 -19.90 2.23
CA ALA A 52 -14.54 -19.00 2.60
C ALA A 52 -14.08 -17.57 2.82
N LEU A 53 -12.86 -17.42 3.34
CA LEU A 53 -12.20 -16.16 3.62
C LEU A 53 -10.70 -16.32 3.36
N MET A 54 -10.09 -15.32 2.76
CA MET A 54 -8.63 -15.22 2.62
C MET A 54 -8.11 -13.90 3.18
N LEU A 55 -6.89 -13.94 3.71
CA LEU A 55 -6.11 -12.78 4.14
C LEU A 55 -4.65 -13.04 3.79
N ALA A 56 -4.03 -12.13 3.06
CA ALA A 56 -2.60 -12.21 2.80
C ALA A 56 -1.80 -11.57 3.94
N ALA A 57 -0.72 -12.21 4.32
CA ALA A 57 0.24 -11.79 5.32
C ALA A 57 1.61 -11.59 4.66
N VAL A 58 1.75 -10.49 3.93
CA VAL A 58 2.94 -10.22 3.10
C VAL A 58 4.12 -9.79 3.98
N PRO A 59 5.29 -10.45 3.88
CA PRO A 59 6.48 -10.03 4.62
C PRO A 59 6.91 -8.62 4.23
N VAL A 60 7.24 -7.81 5.24
CA VAL A 60 7.75 -6.44 5.09
C VAL A 60 8.91 -6.21 6.03
N HIS A 61 9.70 -5.17 5.74
CA HIS A 61 10.85 -4.82 6.55
C HIS A 61 10.84 -3.32 6.89
N TYR A 62 11.27 -3.01 8.10
CA TYR A 62 11.57 -1.66 8.56
C TYR A 62 12.91 -1.67 9.30
N ALA A 63 13.93 -1.04 8.72
CA ALA A 63 15.31 -1.13 9.21
C ALA A 63 15.75 -2.61 9.37
N HIS A 64 16.11 -3.01 10.59
CA HIS A 64 16.48 -4.39 10.92
C HIS A 64 15.30 -5.25 11.43
N ARG A 65 14.07 -4.70 11.44
CA ARG A 65 12.87 -5.35 11.97
C ARG A 65 12.12 -6.09 10.89
N LYS A 66 11.62 -7.26 11.26
CA LYS A 66 10.74 -8.07 10.41
C LYS A 66 9.29 -7.76 10.74
N GLY A 67 8.48 -7.53 9.72
CA GLY A 67 7.07 -7.26 9.89
C GLY A 67 6.20 -8.00 8.89
N ILE A 68 4.90 -7.90 9.11
CA ILE A 68 3.87 -8.44 8.23
C ILE A 68 2.92 -7.33 7.81
N TRP A 69 2.63 -7.25 6.54
CA TRP A 69 1.54 -6.43 6.02
C TRP A 69 0.32 -7.30 5.74
N PHE A 70 -0.72 -7.15 6.56
CA PHE A 70 -2.01 -7.78 6.31
C PHE A 70 -2.77 -7.01 5.25
N THR A 71 -3.17 -7.71 4.18
CA THR A 71 -3.83 -7.12 3.02
C THR A 71 -4.64 -8.17 2.25
N GLY A 72 -5.40 -7.71 1.24
CA GLY A 72 -6.09 -8.62 0.32
C GLY A 72 -7.17 -9.47 0.97
N LEU A 73 -7.84 -8.93 2.02
CA LEU A 73 -8.99 -9.59 2.60
C LEU A 73 -10.06 -9.79 1.53
N ALA A 74 -10.50 -11.03 1.37
CA ALA A 74 -11.64 -11.36 0.53
C ALA A 74 -12.43 -12.52 1.13
N ALA A 75 -13.75 -12.42 1.04
CA ALA A 75 -14.67 -13.41 1.57
C ALA A 75 -15.67 -13.85 0.50
N ASP A 76 -16.10 -15.10 0.59
CA ASP A 76 -17.19 -15.61 -0.25
C ASP A 76 -18.53 -15.02 0.18
N LYS A 77 -19.49 -14.94 -0.76
CA LYS A 77 -20.82 -14.41 -0.48
C LYS A 77 -21.48 -15.12 0.70
N GLY A 78 -22.05 -14.33 1.63
CA GLY A 78 -22.74 -14.85 2.81
C GLY A 78 -21.81 -15.31 3.95
N VAL A 79 -20.51 -15.10 3.82
CA VAL A 79 -19.55 -15.31 4.92
C VAL A 79 -19.51 -14.02 5.77
N PRO A 80 -19.75 -14.10 7.09
CA PRO A 80 -19.66 -12.96 7.98
C PRO A 80 -18.18 -12.60 8.26
N ALA A 81 -17.55 -11.95 7.29
CA ALA A 81 -16.12 -11.62 7.35
C ALA A 81 -15.79 -10.77 8.59
N ASP A 82 -16.68 -9.86 8.96
CA ASP A 82 -16.61 -9.00 10.16
C ASP A 82 -16.46 -9.80 11.47
N LYS A 83 -17.08 -10.98 11.55
CA LYS A 83 -17.00 -11.87 12.73
C LYS A 83 -15.81 -12.82 12.68
N LEU A 84 -15.35 -13.18 11.50
CA LEU A 84 -14.28 -14.17 11.32
C LEU A 84 -12.90 -13.52 11.27
N LEU A 85 -12.78 -12.32 10.73
CA LEU A 85 -11.52 -11.60 10.61
C LEU A 85 -10.81 -11.39 11.95
N PRO A 86 -11.47 -10.97 13.05
CA PRO A 86 -10.80 -10.80 14.34
C PRO A 86 -10.13 -12.08 14.82
N ARG A 87 -10.81 -13.23 14.72
CA ARG A 87 -10.26 -14.53 15.11
C ARG A 87 -9.08 -14.97 14.23
N LEU A 88 -9.19 -14.69 12.92
CA LEU A 88 -8.11 -14.97 11.97
C LEU A 88 -6.87 -14.13 12.30
N LEU A 89 -7.07 -12.82 12.52
CA LEU A 89 -5.98 -11.90 12.86
C LEU A 89 -5.34 -12.24 14.21
N GLU A 90 -6.12 -12.52 15.24
CA GLU A 90 -5.59 -12.89 16.56
C GLU A 90 -4.69 -14.14 16.48
N GLY A 91 -5.15 -15.18 15.78
CA GLY A 91 -4.35 -16.38 15.56
C GLY A 91 -3.09 -16.10 14.73
N ALA A 92 -3.21 -15.29 13.68
CA ALA A 92 -2.09 -14.90 12.84
C ALA A 92 -1.04 -14.06 13.59
N LEU A 93 -1.46 -13.04 14.34
CA LEU A 93 -0.55 -12.20 15.13
C LEU A 93 0.27 -13.03 16.13
N ARG A 94 -0.38 -13.99 16.80
CA ARG A 94 0.32 -14.91 17.73
C ARG A 94 1.34 -15.75 16.99
N ALA A 95 0.95 -16.40 15.88
CA ALA A 95 1.87 -17.24 15.10
C ALA A 95 3.05 -16.46 14.54
N PHE A 96 2.83 -15.23 14.03
CA PHE A 96 3.93 -14.39 13.53
C PHE A 96 4.84 -13.87 14.64
N ALA A 97 4.29 -13.56 15.83
CA ALA A 97 5.11 -13.24 17.00
C ALA A 97 6.02 -14.42 17.37
N GLU A 98 5.49 -15.63 17.48
CA GLU A 98 6.25 -16.84 17.77
C GLU A 98 7.35 -17.12 16.72
N ASN A 99 7.12 -16.70 15.45
CA ASN A 99 8.09 -16.80 14.36
C ASN A 99 9.05 -15.59 14.27
N GLY A 100 9.09 -14.72 15.28
CA GLY A 100 10.06 -13.63 15.40
C GLY A 100 9.77 -12.42 14.52
N CYS A 101 8.51 -12.17 14.18
CA CYS A 101 8.10 -10.90 13.57
C CYS A 101 7.95 -9.83 14.68
N ASP A 102 8.50 -8.63 14.44
CA ASP A 102 8.49 -7.52 15.40
C ASP A 102 7.19 -6.72 15.37
N PHE A 103 6.53 -6.64 14.20
CA PHE A 103 5.34 -5.82 14.00
C PHE A 103 4.43 -6.35 12.89
N ALA A 104 3.17 -5.92 12.94
CA ALA A 104 2.23 -6.08 11.83
C ALA A 104 1.63 -4.73 11.45
N VAL A 105 1.38 -4.51 10.16
CA VAL A 105 0.70 -3.32 9.64
C VAL A 105 -0.53 -3.71 8.82
N MET A 106 -1.55 -2.88 8.87
CA MET A 106 -2.78 -3.06 8.09
C MET A 106 -3.39 -1.69 7.76
N THR A 107 -4.06 -1.61 6.62
CA THR A 107 -4.83 -0.43 6.22
C THR A 107 -6.31 -0.76 6.38
N PRO A 108 -7.04 -0.14 7.32
CA PRO A 108 -8.48 -0.33 7.44
C PRO A 108 -9.21 0.36 6.28
N ASP A 109 -10.23 -0.29 5.73
CA ASP A 109 -11.06 0.29 4.66
C ASP A 109 -12.10 1.25 5.22
N THR A 110 -12.61 0.98 6.43
CA THR A 110 -13.65 1.76 7.09
C THR A 110 -13.27 2.15 8.53
N ALA A 111 -14.01 3.09 9.12
CA ALA A 111 -13.85 3.42 10.53
C ALA A 111 -14.21 2.25 11.46
N ALA A 112 -15.15 1.40 11.06
CA ALA A 112 -15.51 0.21 11.81
C ALA A 112 -14.37 -0.81 11.82
N ASP A 113 -13.69 -1.02 10.68
CA ASP A 113 -12.49 -1.87 10.61
C ASP A 113 -11.38 -1.33 11.50
N ALA A 114 -11.16 -0.01 11.49
CA ALA A 114 -10.18 0.63 12.36
C ALA A 114 -10.48 0.40 13.86
N SER A 115 -11.75 0.42 14.25
CA SER A 115 -12.16 0.10 15.63
C SER A 115 -11.87 -1.36 15.98
N HIS A 116 -12.25 -2.29 15.12
CA HIS A 116 -11.97 -3.72 15.32
C HIS A 116 -10.45 -4.02 15.39
N LEU A 117 -9.66 -3.34 14.56
CA LEU A 117 -8.21 -3.47 14.61
C LEU A 117 -7.63 -2.90 15.92
N ALA A 118 -8.19 -1.80 16.43
CA ALA A 118 -7.77 -1.24 17.71
C ALA A 118 -8.02 -2.21 18.87
N ASP A 119 -9.15 -2.92 18.87
CA ASP A 119 -9.47 -3.96 19.85
C ASP A 119 -8.45 -5.13 19.82
N LEU A 120 -7.82 -5.37 18.66
CA LEU A 120 -6.74 -6.35 18.47
C LEU A 120 -5.32 -5.79 18.77
N GLY A 121 -5.22 -4.57 19.30
CA GLY A 121 -3.96 -3.94 19.66
C GLY A 121 -3.27 -3.15 18.56
N PHE A 122 -3.90 -2.97 17.41
CA PHE A 122 -3.38 -2.07 16.38
C PHE A 122 -3.56 -0.60 16.79
N LYS A 123 -2.53 0.19 16.59
CA LYS A 123 -2.52 1.64 16.86
C LYS A 123 -2.55 2.42 15.54
N ASN A 124 -3.39 3.46 15.45
CA ASN A 124 -3.47 4.34 14.28
C ASN A 124 -2.32 5.36 14.31
N LEU A 125 -1.12 4.90 13.97
CA LEU A 125 0.13 5.66 14.06
C LEU A 125 0.73 6.05 12.70
N LEU A 126 0.14 5.62 11.59
CA LEU A 126 0.65 5.81 10.24
C LEU A 126 -0.35 6.58 9.36
N PRO A 127 -0.71 7.82 9.73
CA PRO A 127 -1.67 8.62 8.97
C PRO A 127 -1.08 9.18 7.68
N LEU A 128 -1.97 9.55 6.76
CA LEU A 128 -1.65 10.34 5.59
C LEU A 128 -2.22 11.75 5.71
N ARG A 129 -1.62 12.66 4.96
CA ARG A 129 -2.12 14.00 4.74
C ARG A 129 -2.45 14.18 3.26
N VAL A 130 -3.68 14.59 2.98
CA VAL A 130 -4.16 14.85 1.62
C VAL A 130 -4.08 16.33 1.36
N VAL A 131 -3.23 16.74 0.46
CA VAL A 131 -3.09 18.12 0.01
C VAL A 131 -3.74 18.28 -1.36
N SER A 132 -4.68 19.22 -1.47
CA SER A 132 -5.26 19.62 -2.76
C SER A 132 -4.85 21.05 -3.04
N LYS A 133 -4.26 21.30 -4.20
CA LYS A 133 -3.77 22.62 -4.58
C LYS A 133 -3.84 22.85 -6.09
N PRO A 134 -4.03 24.10 -6.56
CA PRO A 134 -3.81 24.43 -7.95
C PRO A 134 -2.32 24.31 -8.28
N ILE A 135 -2.01 23.91 -9.51
CA ILE A 135 -0.65 23.84 -10.01
C ILE A 135 -0.38 25.10 -10.84
N ARG A 136 0.66 25.81 -10.50
CA ARG A 136 1.08 27.00 -11.27
C ARG A 136 1.60 26.59 -12.64
N ARG A 137 1.25 27.36 -13.67
CA ARG A 137 1.81 27.19 -15.00
C ARG A 137 3.29 27.56 -15.02
N ASN A 138 4.09 26.71 -15.67
CA ASN A 138 5.51 26.95 -15.85
C ASN A 138 6.01 26.24 -17.10
N LEU A 139 6.03 26.93 -18.22
CA LEU A 139 6.46 26.41 -19.54
C LEU A 139 7.94 25.96 -19.56
N LEU A 140 8.72 26.35 -18.58
CA LEU A 140 10.12 25.95 -18.44
C LEU A 140 10.31 24.73 -17.54
N ALA A 141 9.26 24.24 -16.88
CA ALA A 141 9.33 23.07 -16.04
C ALA A 141 9.65 21.83 -16.89
N GLN A 142 10.73 21.15 -16.55
CA GLN A 142 11.21 19.96 -17.24
C GLN A 142 11.25 18.78 -16.28
N ALA A 143 10.83 17.62 -16.75
CA ALA A 143 10.94 16.35 -16.04
C ALA A 143 10.94 15.20 -17.05
N GLN A 144 11.34 14.02 -16.59
CA GLN A 144 11.22 12.78 -17.32
C GLN A 144 9.88 12.11 -17.00
N PHE A 145 9.30 11.45 -17.99
CA PHE A 145 8.03 10.75 -17.87
C PHE A 145 8.16 9.25 -18.21
N ASP A 146 9.38 8.77 -18.18
CA ASP A 146 9.68 7.36 -18.42
C ASP A 146 9.34 6.52 -17.18
N SER A 147 8.99 5.26 -17.40
CA SER A 147 8.76 4.32 -16.33
C SER A 147 10.03 4.16 -15.47
N LEU A 148 9.88 4.23 -14.16
CA LEU A 148 10.96 3.89 -13.23
C LEU A 148 11.03 2.37 -13.05
N THR A 149 12.23 1.83 -13.08
CA THR A 149 12.44 0.46 -12.58
C THR A 149 12.15 0.42 -11.08
N VAL A 150 11.68 -0.72 -10.58
CA VAL A 150 11.41 -0.88 -9.15
C VAL A 150 12.65 -0.59 -8.31
N ARG A 151 13.82 -1.03 -8.76
CA ARG A 151 15.08 -0.75 -8.08
C ARG A 151 15.31 0.76 -7.93
N HIS A 152 15.19 1.55 -8.99
CA HIS A 152 15.34 3.00 -8.94
C HIS A 152 14.25 3.67 -8.09
N LEU A 153 13.02 3.15 -8.13
CA LEU A 153 11.94 3.63 -7.28
C LEU A 153 12.28 3.44 -5.80
N MET A 154 12.71 2.24 -5.41
CA MET A 154 13.06 1.91 -4.03
C MET A 154 14.29 2.68 -3.54
N GLU A 155 15.32 2.81 -4.37
CA GLU A 155 16.50 3.62 -4.05
C GLU A 155 16.13 5.08 -3.77
N ARG A 156 15.30 5.68 -4.63
CA ARG A 156 14.81 7.06 -4.45
C ARG A 156 13.91 7.20 -3.23
N ARG A 157 13.01 6.23 -3.00
CA ARG A 157 12.13 6.22 -1.85
C ARG A 157 12.94 6.18 -0.55
N LEU A 158 13.88 5.25 -0.42
CA LEU A 158 14.75 5.13 0.77
C LEU A 158 15.65 6.35 0.97
N ARG A 159 16.10 7.00 -0.12
CA ARG A 159 16.85 8.26 -0.01
C ARG A 159 16.00 9.38 0.59
N CYS A 160 14.77 9.55 0.14
CA CYS A 160 13.87 10.60 0.65
C CYS A 160 13.22 10.23 2.00
N GLN A 161 13.02 8.93 2.24
CA GLN A 161 12.34 8.39 3.42
C GLN A 161 13.10 7.15 3.96
N PRO A 162 14.19 7.35 4.71
CA PRO A 162 14.98 6.23 5.25
C PRO A 162 14.19 5.28 6.14
N GLY A 163 13.15 5.78 6.81
CA GLY A 163 12.22 5.00 7.62
C GLY A 163 11.10 4.29 6.83
N CYS A 164 11.32 3.99 5.54
CA CYS A 164 10.29 3.34 4.73
C CYS A 164 10.12 1.87 5.12
N ILE A 165 8.86 1.44 5.30
CA ILE A 165 8.50 0.02 5.31
C ILE A 165 8.57 -0.49 3.88
N THR A 166 9.39 -1.50 3.64
CA THR A 166 9.68 -2.03 2.30
C THR A 166 9.05 -3.39 2.07
N LEU A 167 8.60 -3.61 0.83
CA LEU A 167 8.16 -4.90 0.30
C LEU A 167 9.32 -5.62 -0.38
N PRO A 168 9.25 -6.95 -0.55
CA PRO A 168 10.15 -7.67 -1.46
C PRO A 168 10.11 -7.08 -2.88
N GLU A 169 11.24 -7.10 -3.58
CA GLU A 169 11.35 -6.51 -4.93
C GLU A 169 10.37 -7.17 -5.92
N THR A 170 10.16 -8.48 -5.82
CA THR A 170 9.20 -9.24 -6.65
C THR A 170 7.77 -8.73 -6.46
N ALA A 171 7.37 -8.49 -5.20
CA ALA A 171 6.05 -7.96 -4.88
C ALA A 171 5.88 -6.53 -5.43
N MET A 172 6.89 -5.68 -5.25
CA MET A 172 6.87 -4.32 -5.78
C MET A 172 6.84 -4.28 -7.30
N ASN A 173 7.57 -5.18 -7.99
CA ASN A 173 7.55 -5.28 -9.46
C ASN A 173 6.16 -5.61 -9.99
N GLU A 174 5.47 -6.59 -9.39
CA GLU A 174 4.12 -6.95 -9.79
C GLU A 174 3.14 -5.80 -9.53
N MET A 175 3.23 -5.19 -8.35
CA MET A 175 2.38 -4.03 -8.02
C MET A 175 2.56 -2.88 -9.02
N MET A 176 3.79 -2.51 -9.34
CA MET A 176 4.06 -1.45 -10.32
C MET A 176 3.55 -1.83 -11.70
N THR A 177 3.70 -3.09 -12.12
CA THR A 177 3.16 -3.59 -13.39
C THR A 177 1.64 -3.41 -13.46
N GLN A 178 0.91 -3.79 -12.40
CA GLN A 178 -0.53 -3.61 -12.35
C GLN A 178 -0.94 -2.13 -12.34
N LEU A 179 -0.22 -1.28 -11.62
CA LEU A 179 -0.48 0.16 -11.59
C LEU A 179 -0.26 0.78 -12.98
N TYR A 180 0.80 0.41 -13.71
CA TYR A 180 1.03 0.87 -15.09
C TYR A 180 -0.08 0.42 -16.04
N ARG A 181 -0.55 -0.83 -15.94
CA ARG A 181 -1.72 -1.32 -16.73
C ARG A 181 -2.98 -0.50 -16.45
N ARG A 182 -3.13 0.05 -15.25
CA ARG A 182 -4.25 0.93 -14.86
C ARG A 182 -4.04 2.40 -15.22
N GLY A 183 -2.97 2.72 -15.96
CA GLY A 183 -2.70 4.08 -16.45
C GLY A 183 -1.88 4.95 -15.50
N LEU A 184 -1.14 4.35 -14.56
CA LEU A 184 -0.20 5.10 -13.73
C LEU A 184 0.84 5.80 -14.61
N THR A 185 1.06 7.07 -14.34
CA THR A 185 2.11 7.88 -14.97
C THR A 185 3.16 8.25 -13.93
N VAL A 186 4.42 8.24 -14.37
CA VAL A 186 5.56 8.70 -13.58
C VAL A 186 5.99 10.06 -14.08
N VAL A 187 6.32 10.95 -13.16
CA VAL A 187 7.10 12.16 -13.41
C VAL A 187 8.34 12.11 -12.53
N SER A 188 9.53 12.36 -13.07
CA SER A 188 10.74 12.29 -12.29
C SER A 188 11.84 13.21 -12.79
N ASP A 189 12.74 13.57 -11.88
CA ASP A 189 14.02 14.23 -12.15
C ASP A 189 15.11 13.66 -11.23
N ARG A 190 16.27 14.34 -11.13
CA ARG A 190 17.36 13.91 -10.24
C ARG A 190 17.01 14.05 -8.76
N ARG A 191 16.05 14.90 -8.40
CA ARG A 191 15.76 15.34 -7.03
C ARG A 191 14.45 14.79 -6.50
N GLY A 192 13.67 14.06 -7.33
CA GLY A 192 12.42 13.50 -6.89
C GLY A 192 11.71 12.67 -7.95
N TYR A 193 10.53 12.17 -7.57
CA TYR A 193 9.59 11.51 -8.46
C TYR A 193 8.16 11.62 -7.93
N GLY A 194 7.20 11.49 -8.84
CA GLY A 194 5.79 11.39 -8.52
C GLY A 194 5.13 10.26 -9.31
N LEU A 195 4.22 9.55 -8.65
CA LEU A 195 3.36 8.54 -9.23
C LEU A 195 1.94 9.06 -9.21
N TYR A 196 1.30 9.21 -10.38
CA TYR A 196 -0.02 9.84 -10.46
C TYR A 196 -0.93 9.24 -11.52
N TYR A 197 -2.21 9.46 -11.33
CA TYR A 197 -3.27 9.26 -12.32
C TYR A 197 -3.84 10.61 -12.73
N THR A 198 -4.24 10.75 -14.00
CA THR A 198 -5.00 11.91 -14.46
C THR A 198 -6.50 11.63 -14.37
N LYS A 199 -7.24 12.50 -13.67
CA LYS A 199 -8.69 12.43 -13.52
C LYS A 199 -9.31 13.78 -13.82
N GLY A 200 -9.79 13.96 -15.04
CA GLY A 200 -10.26 15.26 -15.52
C GLY A 200 -9.12 16.29 -15.49
N ASP A 201 -9.34 17.42 -14.84
CA ASP A 201 -8.38 18.50 -14.64
C ASP A 201 -7.46 18.33 -13.41
N THR A 202 -7.51 17.18 -12.78
CA THR A 202 -6.80 16.92 -11.51
C THR A 202 -5.81 15.75 -11.64
N LEU A 203 -4.56 15.98 -11.24
CA LEU A 203 -3.54 14.96 -11.07
C LEU A 203 -3.63 14.37 -9.67
N GLN A 204 -3.92 13.09 -9.59
CA GLN A 204 -3.99 12.35 -8.32
C GLN A 204 -2.66 11.67 -8.04
N PHE A 205 -1.78 12.35 -7.30
CA PHE A 205 -0.51 11.78 -6.87
C PHE A 205 -0.74 10.78 -5.74
N ILE A 206 -0.55 9.51 -6.03
CA ILE A 206 -0.59 8.43 -5.04
C ILE A 206 0.70 8.37 -4.23
N GLU A 207 1.80 8.87 -4.78
CA GLU A 207 3.07 9.09 -4.11
C GLU A 207 3.81 10.27 -4.75
N LEU A 208 4.44 11.09 -3.93
CA LEU A 208 5.32 12.17 -4.33
C LEU A 208 6.48 12.26 -3.36
N GLN A 209 7.70 12.11 -3.86
CA GLN A 209 8.94 12.21 -3.10
C GLN A 209 9.87 13.19 -3.76
N ALA A 210 10.41 14.11 -3.01
CA ALA A 210 11.39 15.09 -3.50
C ALA A 210 12.28 15.59 -2.35
N ASP A 211 13.41 16.17 -2.70
CA ASP A 211 14.37 16.69 -1.72
C ASP A 211 13.76 17.85 -0.88
N ASN A 212 12.82 18.62 -1.46
CA ASN A 212 12.10 19.72 -0.81
C ASN A 212 10.85 20.14 -1.61
N ASP A 213 10.06 21.04 -1.04
CA ASP A 213 8.82 21.55 -1.65
C ASP A 213 9.02 22.19 -3.02
N HIS A 214 10.14 22.92 -3.23
CA HIS A 214 10.42 23.53 -4.52
C HIS A 214 10.62 22.47 -5.62
N CYS A 215 11.35 21.39 -5.33
CA CYS A 215 11.54 20.28 -6.26
C CYS A 215 10.22 19.54 -6.52
N ALA A 216 9.41 19.34 -5.48
CA ALA A 216 8.09 18.75 -5.63
C ALA A 216 7.19 19.62 -6.51
N ASP A 217 7.17 20.95 -6.31
CA ASP A 217 6.39 21.87 -7.15
C ASP A 217 6.86 21.86 -8.62
N GLN A 218 8.17 21.73 -8.88
CA GLN A 218 8.67 21.57 -10.25
C GLN A 218 8.13 20.32 -10.93
N LEU A 219 8.07 19.18 -10.23
CA LEU A 219 7.48 17.96 -10.75
C LEU A 219 5.97 18.11 -11.02
N LEU A 220 5.23 18.76 -10.13
CA LEU A 220 3.82 19.08 -10.33
C LEU A 220 3.61 19.95 -11.57
N GLN A 221 4.43 21.01 -11.73
CA GLN A 221 4.37 21.92 -12.88
C GLN A 221 4.68 21.20 -14.19
N ALA A 222 5.72 20.35 -14.23
CA ALA A 222 6.05 19.57 -15.42
C ALA A 222 4.90 18.58 -15.78
N ALA A 223 4.30 17.94 -14.79
CA ALA A 223 3.15 17.06 -15.01
C ALA A 223 1.93 17.83 -15.53
N ARG A 224 1.69 19.06 -15.04
CA ARG A 224 0.68 19.98 -15.59
C ARG A 224 0.93 20.29 -17.05
N GLU A 225 2.12 20.74 -17.41
CA GLU A 225 2.45 21.11 -18.81
C GLU A 225 2.29 19.93 -19.77
N LYS A 226 2.54 18.70 -19.30
CA LYS A 226 2.33 17.50 -20.09
C LYS A 226 0.86 17.13 -20.27
N THR A 227 0.02 17.35 -19.27
CA THR A 227 -1.35 16.81 -19.24
C THR A 227 -2.43 17.87 -19.45
N GLY A 228 -2.11 19.14 -19.20
CA GLY A 228 -3.07 20.25 -19.15
C GLY A 228 -3.89 20.33 -17.87
N ALA A 229 -3.70 19.41 -16.91
CA ALA A 229 -4.44 19.41 -15.65
C ALA A 229 -4.01 20.57 -14.77
N GLU A 230 -4.98 21.28 -14.18
CA GLU A 230 -4.72 22.51 -13.43
C GLU A 230 -4.58 22.31 -11.91
N ASN A 231 -5.02 21.14 -11.42
CA ASN A 231 -5.08 20.85 -10.00
C ASN A 231 -4.27 19.59 -9.67
N ALA A 232 -3.75 19.53 -8.44
CA ALA A 232 -3.16 18.33 -7.86
C ALA A 232 -3.85 17.94 -6.57
N ARG A 233 -4.06 16.65 -6.37
CA ARG A 233 -4.37 16.02 -5.10
C ARG A 233 -3.22 15.08 -4.75
N VAL A 234 -2.48 15.41 -3.70
CA VAL A 234 -1.24 14.72 -3.32
C VAL A 234 -1.44 14.00 -1.99
N LEU A 235 -1.11 12.71 -1.96
CA LEU A 235 -1.07 11.91 -0.73
C LEU A 235 0.36 11.97 -0.17
N LEU A 236 0.50 12.52 1.03
CA LEU A 236 1.77 12.61 1.77
C LEU A 236 1.67 11.82 3.07
N ALA A 237 2.73 11.16 3.49
CA ALA A 237 2.80 10.65 4.86
C ALA A 237 2.95 11.81 5.86
N GLU A 238 2.43 11.64 7.07
CA GLU A 238 2.49 12.68 8.12
C GLU A 238 3.93 13.08 8.45
N ASN A 239 4.83 12.12 8.48
CA ASN A 239 6.26 12.30 8.77
C ASN A 239 7.11 12.69 7.56
N GLN A 240 6.49 12.90 6.40
CA GLN A 240 7.21 13.30 5.19
C GLN A 240 7.66 14.76 5.28
N THR A 241 8.86 15.07 4.81
CA THR A 241 9.45 16.40 4.87
C THR A 241 8.74 17.43 3.98
N LEU A 242 7.99 16.97 2.96
CA LEU A 242 7.24 17.84 2.06
C LEU A 242 6.00 18.43 2.75
N TYR A 243 5.90 19.76 2.76
CA TYR A 243 4.72 20.44 3.29
C TYR A 243 3.61 20.61 2.24
N LEU A 244 3.91 21.26 1.14
CA LEU A 244 3.01 21.55 -0.01
C LEU A 244 1.67 22.24 0.35
N GLY A 245 1.41 22.49 1.61
CA GLY A 245 0.17 23.04 2.16
C GLY A 245 -0.35 22.27 3.37
N ALA A 246 -1.27 22.85 4.15
CA ALA A 246 -1.80 22.26 5.38
C ALA A 246 -2.47 20.90 5.13
N GLY A 247 -3.32 20.82 4.10
CA GLY A 247 -4.02 19.59 3.75
C GLY A 247 -5.01 19.10 4.82
N ARG A 248 -5.52 17.88 4.62
CA ARG A 248 -6.39 17.20 5.57
C ARG A 248 -5.75 15.88 6.01
N ARG A 249 -5.55 15.72 7.30
CA ARG A 249 -5.10 14.46 7.89
C ARG A 249 -6.20 13.39 7.75
N CYS A 250 -5.81 12.18 7.39
CA CYS A 250 -6.69 11.01 7.34
C CYS A 250 -5.98 9.78 7.91
N GLY A 251 -6.73 8.89 8.53
CA GLY A 251 -6.23 7.58 8.91
C GLY A 251 -5.81 6.80 7.65
N TYR A 252 -4.74 6.04 7.77
CA TYR A 252 -4.28 5.19 6.67
C TYR A 252 -3.77 3.86 7.19
N GLY A 253 -2.62 3.83 7.83
CA GLY A 253 -2.02 2.60 8.34
C GLY A 253 -2.15 2.48 9.85
N MET A 254 -2.41 1.27 10.30
CA MET A 254 -2.38 0.87 11.70
C MET A 254 -1.26 -0.14 11.91
N ILE A 255 -0.61 -0.08 13.07
CA ILE A 255 0.51 -0.95 13.44
C ILE A 255 0.22 -1.66 14.76
N ALA A 256 0.50 -2.96 14.82
CA ALA A 256 0.55 -3.75 16.04
C ALA A 256 2.01 -4.14 16.32
N PHE A 257 2.45 -3.95 17.55
CA PHE A 257 3.80 -4.34 18.00
C PHE A 257 3.73 -5.74 18.61
N LEU A 258 4.57 -6.66 18.14
CA LEU A 258 4.54 -8.07 18.53
C LEU A 258 5.58 -8.40 19.62
N HIS A 259 6.70 -7.66 19.65
CA HIS A 259 7.81 -7.85 20.60
C HIS A 259 8.26 -6.52 21.25
N GLY A 260 7.28 -5.77 21.80
CA GLY A 260 7.57 -4.48 22.41
C GLY A 260 7.51 -3.30 21.41
N GLU A 261 7.12 -2.15 21.92
CA GLU A 261 6.94 -0.94 21.12
C GLU A 261 8.30 -0.35 20.73
N PHE A 262 8.33 0.26 19.54
CA PHE A 262 9.44 1.05 19.05
C PHE A 262 8.94 2.38 18.47
N PRO A 263 9.81 3.42 18.39
CA PRO A 263 9.43 4.70 17.81
C PRO A 263 9.00 4.55 16.34
N VAL A 264 7.87 5.20 16.00
CA VAL A 264 7.31 5.21 14.63
C VAL A 264 7.25 6.61 14.02
N THR A 265 7.92 7.59 14.63
CA THR A 265 7.90 9.00 14.21
C THR A 265 8.48 9.21 12.82
N ASP A 266 9.40 8.36 12.39
CA ASP A 266 10.07 8.36 11.10
C ASP A 266 9.59 7.24 10.17
N VAL A 267 8.66 6.39 10.62
CA VAL A 267 8.13 5.28 9.80
C VAL A 267 7.30 5.83 8.65
N TYR A 268 7.74 5.53 7.43
CA TYR A 268 6.98 5.78 6.21
C TYR A 268 6.30 4.50 5.72
N PHE A 269 4.98 4.52 5.74
CA PHE A 269 4.16 3.40 5.28
C PHE A 269 3.28 3.84 4.11
N ARG A 270 3.58 3.34 2.92
CA ARG A 270 2.80 3.60 1.71
C ARG A 270 2.91 2.42 0.74
N MET A 271 1.84 1.65 0.61
CA MET A 271 1.82 0.40 -0.16
C MET A 271 1.26 0.54 -1.59
N LEU A 272 0.99 1.75 -2.05
CA LEU A 272 0.58 2.09 -3.43
C LEU A 272 -0.73 1.44 -3.94
N LEU A 273 -1.45 0.72 -3.11
CA LEU A 273 -2.73 0.07 -3.44
C LEU A 273 -3.91 0.88 -2.94
#